data_32ef490b010e1292461fcb3ac29a0023
#
_entry.id   32ef490b010e1292461fcb3ac29a0023
#
_cell.length_a   1.000
_cell.length_b   1.000
_cell.length_c   1.000
_cell.angle_alpha   90.00
_cell.angle_beta   90.00
_cell.angle_gamma   90.00
#
_symmetry.space_group_name_H-M   'P 1'
#
loop_
_entity.id
_entity.type
_entity.pdbx_description
1 polymer ?
#
loop_
_entity_poly.entity_id
_entity_poly.type
_entity_poly.pdbx_seq_one_letter_code
_entity_poly.pdbx_strand_id
1 'polypeptide(L)'
;MLNYKILDSGDNEKLEILGKFKIIRPSLSAPFPKKNPKLWNNIDAHYIKTDSGSGYWEYYTKIPESFNLNISENPFISIKIKFTPFGHLGFFPEQELNWKIINLLGKMYNNHSEILNLFAYSGISTLNALESNFNVCHVDASKGMVDWARENSYLSNLHDRKIRWIVDDVLKFLKREINRNRIYDGVILDPPSFGRGAKGEVWKIENDLVTLMEMIEILTKKDPKFIILSCHTTGFSPIILENFLKSYIKKNSGYYFNRELFIKEESGEKLSGGFCAYYFKDENSSIFRLLSE
;
A
#
# COMPACT_ATOMS: atom_id res chain seq x y z
N MET A 1 11.09 6.84 -7.03
CA MET A 1 10.58 7.59 -5.84
C MET A 1 11.58 8.64 -5.44
N LEU A 2 11.12 9.81 -4.99
CA LEU A 2 11.99 10.88 -4.50
C LEU A 2 12.44 10.58 -3.05
N ASN A 3 13.68 10.88 -2.71
CA ASN A 3 14.23 10.74 -1.34
C ASN A 3 14.14 9.34 -0.68
N TYR A 4 13.83 8.30 -1.44
CA TYR A 4 13.91 6.91 -1.00
C TYR A 4 14.52 6.04 -2.09
N LYS A 5 15.44 5.16 -1.71
CA LYS A 5 16.06 4.17 -2.60
C LYS A 5 16.63 3.00 -1.82
N ILE A 6 16.74 1.84 -2.47
CA ILE A 6 17.51 0.70 -1.98
C ILE A 6 18.89 0.74 -2.63
N LEU A 7 19.93 0.70 -1.80
CA LEU A 7 21.33 0.69 -2.26
C LEU A 7 21.79 -0.73 -2.58
N ASP A 8 21.38 -1.69 -1.76
CA ASP A 8 21.76 -3.10 -1.85
C ASP A 8 20.77 -3.95 -1.03
N SER A 9 20.69 -5.24 -1.33
CA SER A 9 19.97 -6.22 -0.52
C SER A 9 20.74 -7.54 -0.48
N GLY A 10 20.56 -8.30 0.59
CA GLY A 10 21.19 -9.60 0.79
C GLY A 10 21.20 -10.01 2.26
N ASP A 11 21.49 -11.28 2.53
CA ASP A 11 21.52 -11.88 3.87
C ASP A 11 20.22 -11.63 4.67
N ASN A 12 19.06 -11.67 4.00
CA ASN A 12 17.72 -11.36 4.52
C ASN A 12 17.56 -9.92 5.02
N GLU A 13 18.34 -8.98 4.52
CA GLU A 13 18.31 -7.56 4.83
C GLU A 13 18.25 -6.69 3.57
N LYS A 14 17.86 -5.44 3.75
CA LYS A 14 17.94 -4.38 2.73
C LYS A 14 18.55 -3.13 3.32
N LEU A 15 19.45 -2.51 2.53
CA LEU A 15 20.12 -1.26 2.83
C LEU A 15 19.40 -0.13 2.10
N GLU A 16 18.83 0.80 2.85
CA GLU A 16 17.92 1.83 2.34
C GLU A 16 18.49 3.24 2.62
N ILE A 17 18.25 4.16 1.69
CA ILE A 17 18.33 5.60 1.96
C ILE A 17 16.93 6.13 2.19
N LEU A 18 16.76 6.83 3.30
CA LEU A 18 15.52 7.46 3.72
C LEU A 18 15.78 8.94 4.01
N GLY A 19 15.58 9.79 3.01
CA GLY A 19 16.04 11.17 3.03
C GLY A 19 17.56 11.23 3.09
N LYS A 20 18.11 11.69 4.22
CA LYS A 20 19.56 11.73 4.47
C LYS A 20 20.10 10.54 5.25
N PHE A 21 19.21 9.67 5.76
CA PHE A 21 19.61 8.58 6.65
C PHE A 21 19.79 7.27 5.87
N LYS A 22 20.83 6.55 6.19
CA LYS A 22 21.13 5.21 5.68
C LYS A 22 20.78 4.18 6.74
N ILE A 23 19.83 3.30 6.44
CA ILE A 23 19.27 2.37 7.40
C ILE A 23 19.26 0.92 6.87
N ILE A 24 19.29 -0.02 7.80
CA ILE A 24 19.12 -1.44 7.51
C ILE A 24 17.80 -1.93 8.10
N ARG A 25 17.06 -2.70 7.31
CA ARG A 25 15.86 -3.42 7.77
C ARG A 25 15.83 -4.85 7.23
N PRO A 26 15.17 -5.79 7.92
CA PRO A 26 14.95 -7.15 7.42
C PRO A 26 14.19 -7.15 6.09
N SER A 27 14.54 -8.10 5.22
CA SER A 27 13.85 -8.39 3.98
C SER A 27 13.96 -9.86 3.62
N LEU A 28 12.90 -10.63 3.89
CA LEU A 28 12.87 -12.06 3.56
C LEU A 28 12.93 -12.32 2.06
N SER A 29 12.72 -11.29 1.23
CA SER A 29 12.86 -11.36 -0.23
C SER A 29 14.32 -11.30 -0.69
N ALA A 30 15.29 -11.16 0.22
CA ALA A 30 16.72 -11.06 -0.08
C ALA A 30 17.54 -12.18 0.60
N PRO A 31 17.26 -13.49 0.36
CA PRO A 31 17.99 -14.59 1.02
C PRO A 31 19.39 -14.86 0.43
N PHE A 32 19.77 -14.13 -0.60
CA PHE A 32 21.06 -14.22 -1.29
C PHE A 32 22.13 -13.36 -0.60
N PRO A 33 23.45 -13.56 -0.88
CA PRO A 33 24.51 -12.76 -0.28
C PRO A 33 24.43 -11.27 -0.68
N LYS A 34 24.89 -10.39 0.22
CA LYS A 34 25.09 -8.97 -0.07
C LYS A 34 26.04 -8.79 -1.24
N LYS A 35 25.64 -7.98 -2.23
CA LYS A 35 26.40 -7.80 -3.49
C LYS A 35 27.57 -6.85 -3.30
N ASN A 36 27.38 -5.81 -2.49
CA ASN A 36 28.41 -4.82 -2.20
C ASN A 36 28.55 -4.55 -0.68
N PRO A 37 29.26 -5.44 0.05
CA PRO A 37 29.40 -5.32 1.51
C PRO A 37 29.97 -3.98 2.00
N LYS A 38 30.74 -3.26 1.16
CA LYS A 38 31.31 -1.95 1.52
C LYS A 38 30.23 -0.87 1.70
N LEU A 39 29.09 -0.98 1.01
CA LEU A 39 27.99 -0.03 1.17
C LEU A 39 27.32 -0.10 2.54
N TRP A 40 27.42 -1.24 3.22
CA TRP A 40 26.77 -1.50 4.50
C TRP A 40 27.49 -0.89 5.71
N ASN A 41 28.61 -0.24 5.49
CA ASN A 41 29.31 0.51 6.51
C ASN A 41 28.69 1.91 6.73
N ASN A 42 28.92 2.50 7.91
CA ASN A 42 28.48 3.86 8.25
C ASN A 42 26.96 4.05 8.07
N ILE A 43 26.19 3.19 8.70
CA ILE A 43 24.73 3.27 8.76
C ILE A 43 24.27 4.15 9.93
N ASP A 44 23.08 4.72 9.82
CA ASP A 44 22.49 5.57 10.85
C ASP A 44 21.62 4.80 11.83
N ALA A 45 20.90 3.77 11.35
CA ALA A 45 20.09 2.89 12.18
C ALA A 45 19.95 1.48 11.57
N HIS A 46 19.71 0.50 12.43
CA HIS A 46 19.46 -0.88 12.07
C HIS A 46 18.25 -1.42 12.85
N TYR A 47 17.24 -1.95 12.17
CA TYR A 47 16.16 -2.66 12.83
C TYR A 47 16.52 -4.14 12.97
N ILE A 48 16.75 -4.57 14.19
CA ILE A 48 17.11 -5.94 14.53
C ILE A 48 15.86 -6.70 14.91
N LYS A 49 15.57 -7.78 14.16
CA LYS A 49 14.47 -8.69 14.45
C LYS A 49 14.95 -9.76 15.43
N THR A 50 14.17 -10.01 16.47
CA THR A 50 14.44 -11.06 17.46
C THR A 50 13.77 -12.38 17.07
N ASP A 51 14.22 -13.47 17.62
CA ASP A 51 13.65 -14.82 17.38
C ASP A 51 12.18 -14.92 17.84
N SER A 52 11.76 -14.09 18.79
CA SER A 52 10.35 -14.01 19.24
C SER A 52 9.42 -13.32 18.23
N GLY A 53 9.94 -12.83 17.08
CA GLY A 53 9.17 -12.12 16.06
C GLY A 53 8.97 -10.63 16.33
N SER A 54 9.40 -10.12 17.49
CA SER A 54 9.52 -8.69 17.78
C SER A 54 10.84 -8.13 17.25
N GLY A 55 11.14 -6.87 17.53
CA GLY A 55 12.41 -6.28 17.17
C GLY A 55 12.60 -4.91 17.81
N TYR A 56 13.73 -4.32 17.55
CA TYR A 56 14.08 -3.00 18.06
C TYR A 56 15.04 -2.29 17.10
N TRP A 57 15.11 -0.94 17.22
CA TRP A 57 16.05 -0.12 16.46
C TRP A 57 17.33 0.10 17.26
N GLU A 58 18.48 -0.19 16.64
CA GLU A 58 19.77 0.32 17.06
C GLU A 58 20.08 1.60 16.28
N TYR A 59 20.46 2.66 16.99
CA TYR A 59 20.79 3.95 16.40
C TYR A 59 22.29 4.21 16.56
N TYR A 60 22.97 4.45 15.45
CA TYR A 60 24.40 4.76 15.41
C TYR A 60 24.66 6.27 15.27
N THR A 61 23.65 7.01 14.81
CA THR A 61 23.65 8.47 14.77
C THR A 61 22.37 9.03 15.38
N LYS A 62 22.33 10.35 15.60
CA LYS A 62 21.13 11.00 16.12
C LYS A 62 20.08 11.12 15.02
N ILE A 63 19.03 10.32 15.08
CA ILE A 63 17.85 10.41 14.22
C ILE A 63 16.69 11.02 15.03
N PRO A 64 15.93 11.98 14.49
CA PRO A 64 14.73 12.48 15.18
C PRO A 64 13.66 11.39 15.26
N GLU A 65 12.82 11.44 16.29
CA GLU A 65 11.73 10.50 16.50
C GLU A 65 10.77 10.44 15.29
N SER A 66 10.59 11.57 14.60
CA SER A 66 9.87 11.65 13.33
C SER A 66 10.42 12.79 12.47
N PHE A 67 10.26 12.66 11.15
CA PHE A 67 10.58 13.71 10.18
C PHE A 67 9.71 13.59 8.93
N ASN A 68 9.65 14.66 8.14
CA ASN A 68 8.88 14.64 6.90
C ASN A 68 9.77 14.20 5.74
N LEU A 69 9.19 13.42 4.83
CA LEU A 69 9.85 12.91 3.63
C LEU A 69 8.98 13.19 2.41
N ASN A 70 9.50 13.93 1.45
CA ASN A 70 8.85 14.09 0.16
C ASN A 70 9.12 12.84 -0.68
N ILE A 71 8.08 12.10 -1.00
CA ILE A 71 8.19 10.87 -1.80
C ILE A 71 7.86 11.10 -3.28
N SER A 72 7.17 12.20 -3.61
CA SER A 72 6.86 12.62 -4.97
C SER A 72 6.74 14.15 -5.03
N GLU A 73 7.15 14.74 -6.16
CA GLU A 73 6.94 16.17 -6.47
C GLU A 73 5.76 16.40 -7.41
N ASN A 74 5.47 15.44 -8.25
CA ASN A 74 4.37 15.54 -9.21
C ASN A 74 3.64 14.19 -9.34
N PRO A 75 2.53 14.01 -8.61
CA PRO A 75 1.92 14.96 -7.65
C PRO A 75 2.80 15.17 -6.40
N PHE A 76 2.62 16.30 -5.71
CA PHE A 76 3.33 16.58 -4.47
C PHE A 76 2.77 15.72 -3.33
N ILE A 77 3.57 14.78 -2.85
CA ILE A 77 3.24 13.92 -1.71
C ILE A 77 4.38 13.98 -0.69
N SER A 78 4.06 14.50 0.47
CA SER A 78 4.93 14.54 1.65
C SER A 78 4.33 13.74 2.78
N ILE A 79 5.13 12.92 3.43
CA ILE A 79 4.69 12.01 4.50
C ILE A 79 5.56 12.14 5.73
N LYS A 80 4.97 11.86 6.87
CA LYS A 80 5.70 11.74 8.13
C LYS A 80 6.30 10.35 8.26
N ILE A 81 7.59 10.28 8.53
CA ILE A 81 8.31 9.06 8.85
C ILE A 81 8.38 8.91 10.36
N LYS A 82 8.11 7.69 10.86
CA LYS A 82 8.28 7.30 12.26
C LYS A 82 8.97 5.94 12.31
N PHE A 83 9.96 5.79 13.15
CA PHE A 83 10.63 4.51 13.40
C PHE A 83 9.78 3.69 14.38
N THR A 84 8.89 2.84 13.85
CA THR A 84 7.97 2.08 14.70
C THR A 84 8.65 0.89 15.37
N PRO A 85 8.14 0.39 16.51
CA PRO A 85 8.66 -0.80 17.18
C PRO A 85 8.60 -2.08 16.32
N PHE A 86 7.89 -2.05 15.20
CA PHE A 86 7.75 -3.18 14.26
C PHE A 86 8.66 -3.06 13.03
N GLY A 87 9.54 -2.05 12.97
CA GLY A 87 10.41 -1.80 11.83
C GLY A 87 9.72 -1.14 10.62
N HIS A 88 8.45 -0.76 10.74
CA HIS A 88 7.74 -0.03 9.71
C HIS A 88 8.06 1.48 9.81
N LEU A 89 8.04 2.17 8.68
CA LEU A 89 8.41 3.58 8.55
C LEU A 89 7.23 4.49 8.19
N GLY A 90 6.06 3.92 7.99
CA GLY A 90 4.86 4.64 7.59
C GLY A 90 4.55 4.56 6.10
N PHE A 91 5.33 3.82 5.31
CA PHE A 91 5.03 3.58 3.90
C PHE A 91 5.65 2.27 3.41
N PHE A 92 5.13 1.82 2.28
CA PHE A 92 5.54 0.61 1.60
C PHE A 92 5.95 0.99 0.17
N PRO A 93 7.25 1.14 -0.11
CA PRO A 93 7.76 1.68 -1.38
C PRO A 93 7.44 0.80 -2.59
N GLU A 94 7.21 -0.49 -2.42
CA GLU A 94 6.75 -1.41 -3.46
C GLU A 94 5.38 -1.02 -4.04
N GLN A 95 4.59 -0.23 -3.33
CA GLN A 95 3.31 0.29 -3.80
C GLN A 95 3.44 1.47 -4.78
N GLU A 96 4.65 1.91 -5.11
CA GLU A 96 4.87 3.05 -6.03
C GLU A 96 4.15 2.88 -7.38
N LEU A 97 4.13 1.64 -7.90
CA LEU A 97 3.40 1.33 -9.13
C LEU A 97 1.90 1.61 -8.97
N ASN A 98 1.30 1.17 -7.86
CA ASN A 98 -0.11 1.38 -7.60
C ASN A 98 -0.45 2.86 -7.48
N TRP A 99 0.42 3.68 -6.88
CA TRP A 99 0.23 5.13 -6.81
C TRP A 99 0.25 5.77 -8.20
N LYS A 100 1.18 5.36 -9.08
CA LYS A 100 1.23 5.82 -10.48
C LYS A 100 -0.05 5.44 -11.24
N ILE A 101 -0.55 4.22 -11.03
CA ILE A 101 -1.81 3.75 -11.64
C ILE A 101 -2.99 4.59 -11.13
N ILE A 102 -3.11 4.84 -9.82
CA ILE A 102 -4.16 5.68 -9.25
C ILE A 102 -4.15 7.07 -9.89
N ASN A 103 -2.97 7.67 -10.09
CA ASN A 103 -2.85 8.99 -10.73
C ASN A 103 -3.27 8.96 -12.22
N LEU A 104 -3.02 7.87 -12.94
CA LEU A 104 -3.50 7.69 -14.32
C LEU A 104 -5.02 7.47 -14.38
N LEU A 105 -5.57 6.71 -13.42
CA LEU A 105 -7.03 6.50 -13.29
C LEU A 105 -7.75 7.82 -13.00
N GLY A 106 -7.17 8.71 -12.19
CA GLY A 106 -7.73 10.05 -11.96
C GLY A 106 -7.82 10.89 -13.20
N LYS A 107 -6.83 10.81 -14.11
CA LYS A 107 -6.89 11.49 -15.41
C LYS A 107 -7.98 10.92 -16.33
N MET A 108 -8.26 9.62 -16.20
CA MET A 108 -9.25 8.93 -17.00
C MET A 108 -10.69 9.16 -16.50
N TYR A 109 -10.90 9.06 -15.18
CA TYR A 109 -12.23 9.10 -14.56
C TYR A 109 -12.54 10.44 -13.87
N ASN A 110 -12.07 11.53 -14.34
CA ASN A 110 -12.01 12.90 -13.83
C ASN A 110 -13.33 13.52 -13.27
N ASN A 111 -14.17 12.78 -12.51
CA ASN A 111 -15.48 13.22 -12.05
C ASN A 111 -15.83 12.82 -10.62
N HIS A 112 -14.97 13.13 -9.65
CA HIS A 112 -15.29 12.93 -8.23
C HIS A 112 -15.81 11.51 -7.90
N SER A 113 -15.27 10.48 -8.56
CA SER A 113 -15.63 9.09 -8.28
C SER A 113 -15.41 8.76 -6.81
N GLU A 114 -16.33 7.99 -6.24
CA GLU A 114 -16.27 7.55 -4.85
C GLU A 114 -15.36 6.32 -4.74
N ILE A 115 -14.21 6.47 -4.12
CA ILE A 115 -13.20 5.42 -3.97
C ILE A 115 -13.17 4.90 -2.55
N LEU A 116 -13.20 3.59 -2.41
CA LEU A 116 -13.04 2.88 -1.15
C LEU A 116 -11.60 2.40 -1.02
N ASN A 117 -10.87 2.88 0.00
CA ASN A 117 -9.53 2.41 0.33
C ASN A 117 -9.58 1.66 1.66
N LEU A 118 -9.35 0.35 1.62
CA LEU A 118 -9.44 -0.59 2.74
C LEU A 118 -8.06 -1.04 3.19
N PHE A 119 -7.88 -1.24 4.52
CA PHE A 119 -6.58 -1.49 5.13
C PHE A 119 -5.60 -0.37 4.78
N ALA A 120 -6.11 0.86 4.85
CA ALA A 120 -5.51 2.00 4.18
C ALA A 120 -4.25 2.56 4.87
N TYR A 121 -3.90 2.04 6.07
CA TYR A 121 -2.67 2.32 6.80
C TYR A 121 -2.41 3.83 6.97
N SER A 122 -1.18 4.30 6.71
CA SER A 122 -0.78 5.72 6.79
C SER A 122 -1.27 6.58 5.61
N GLY A 123 -2.04 6.00 4.67
CA GLY A 123 -2.85 6.71 3.70
C GLY A 123 -2.20 7.13 2.40
N ILE A 124 -1.05 6.60 1.98
CA ILE A 124 -0.40 7.12 0.77
C ILE A 124 -1.23 6.86 -0.50
N SER A 125 -1.86 5.68 -0.62
CA SER A 125 -2.80 5.41 -1.72
C SER A 125 -4.01 6.37 -1.66
N THR A 126 -4.48 6.71 -0.44
CA THR A 126 -5.51 7.74 -0.23
C THR A 126 -5.05 9.10 -0.74
N LEU A 127 -3.82 9.54 -0.42
CA LEU A 127 -3.30 10.84 -0.86
C LEU A 127 -3.20 10.91 -2.39
N ASN A 128 -2.71 9.86 -3.05
CA ASN A 128 -2.66 9.80 -4.51
C ASN A 128 -4.06 9.82 -5.14
N ALA A 129 -5.05 9.18 -4.50
CA ALA A 129 -6.45 9.23 -4.96
C ALA A 129 -7.07 10.63 -4.77
N LEU A 130 -6.81 11.30 -3.65
CA LEU A 130 -7.26 12.68 -3.40
C LEU A 130 -6.64 13.68 -4.38
N GLU A 131 -5.35 13.55 -4.66
CA GLU A 131 -4.63 14.40 -5.64
C GLU A 131 -5.20 14.20 -7.05
N SER A 132 -5.67 12.99 -7.32
CA SER A 132 -6.36 12.61 -8.56
C SER A 132 -7.84 13.05 -8.62
N ASN A 133 -8.29 13.91 -7.71
CA ASN A 133 -9.65 14.44 -7.59
C ASN A 133 -10.75 13.38 -7.30
N PHE A 134 -10.39 12.24 -6.75
CA PHE A 134 -11.37 11.28 -6.23
C PHE A 134 -11.90 11.70 -4.85
N ASN A 135 -13.14 11.30 -4.56
CA ASN A 135 -13.67 11.32 -3.20
C ASN A 135 -13.28 10.01 -2.52
N VAL A 136 -12.64 10.05 -1.37
CA VAL A 136 -12.07 8.85 -0.77
C VAL A 136 -12.72 8.51 0.57
N CYS A 137 -13.06 7.25 0.75
CA CYS A 137 -13.37 6.67 2.04
C CYS A 137 -12.15 5.84 2.49
N HIS A 138 -11.38 6.37 3.42
CA HIS A 138 -10.20 5.74 4.02
C HIS A 138 -10.62 4.93 5.25
N VAL A 139 -10.37 3.64 5.24
CA VAL A 139 -10.77 2.70 6.31
C VAL A 139 -9.55 1.95 6.82
N ASP A 140 -9.29 2.06 8.11
CA ASP A 140 -8.30 1.26 8.83
C ASP A 140 -8.78 0.97 10.25
N ALA A 141 -8.47 -0.21 10.77
CA ALA A 141 -8.88 -0.60 12.12
C ALA A 141 -8.09 0.13 13.22
N SER A 142 -6.91 0.62 12.91
CA SER A 142 -6.02 1.30 13.84
C SER A 142 -6.25 2.80 13.85
N LYS A 143 -6.73 3.34 14.99
CA LYS A 143 -6.85 4.80 15.18
C LYS A 143 -5.53 5.52 14.92
N GLY A 144 -4.41 4.97 15.40
CA GLY A 144 -3.08 5.56 15.20
C GLY A 144 -2.68 5.66 13.72
N MET A 145 -3.07 4.68 12.89
CA MET A 145 -2.81 4.72 11.45
C MET A 145 -3.69 5.76 10.75
N VAL A 146 -4.97 5.84 11.09
CA VAL A 146 -5.87 6.87 10.54
C VAL A 146 -5.43 8.28 10.95
N ASP A 147 -5.00 8.47 12.19
CA ASP A 147 -4.46 9.76 12.65
C ASP A 147 -3.16 10.11 11.89
N TRP A 148 -2.29 9.13 11.65
CA TRP A 148 -1.08 9.32 10.83
C TRP A 148 -1.41 9.67 9.37
N ALA A 149 -2.43 9.01 8.79
CA ALA A 149 -2.90 9.34 7.44
C ALA A 149 -3.45 10.77 7.36
N ARG A 150 -4.14 11.24 8.39
CA ARG A 150 -4.57 12.65 8.49
C ARG A 150 -3.37 13.61 8.56
N GLU A 151 -2.36 13.32 9.40
CA GLU A 151 -1.13 14.12 9.44
C GLU A 151 -0.50 14.20 8.05
N ASN A 152 -0.43 13.08 7.31
CA ASN A 152 0.10 13.04 5.96
C ASN A 152 -0.74 13.86 4.95
N SER A 153 -2.06 13.94 5.12
CA SER A 153 -2.91 14.78 4.28
C SER A 153 -2.63 16.28 4.47
N TYR A 154 -2.33 16.71 5.69
CA TYR A 154 -1.88 18.09 5.95
C TYR A 154 -0.51 18.36 5.31
N LEU A 155 0.46 17.46 5.47
CA LEU A 155 1.80 17.60 4.89
C LEU A 155 1.79 17.64 3.37
N SER A 156 0.81 17.00 2.74
CA SER A 156 0.62 16.95 1.29
C SER A 156 -0.34 18.04 0.76
N ASN A 157 -0.83 18.96 1.60
CA ASN A 157 -1.83 20.00 1.25
C ASN A 157 -3.15 19.43 0.68
N LEU A 158 -3.58 18.26 1.17
CA LEU A 158 -4.78 17.55 0.69
C LEU A 158 -5.89 17.42 1.75
N HIS A 159 -5.73 18.08 2.91
CA HIS A 159 -6.65 17.95 4.05
C HIS A 159 -8.05 18.56 3.78
N ASP A 160 -8.17 19.48 2.82
CA ASP A 160 -9.43 20.11 2.40
C ASP A 160 -10.17 19.31 1.32
N ARG A 161 -9.60 18.23 0.84
CA ARG A 161 -10.24 17.35 -0.15
C ARG A 161 -11.35 16.52 0.46
N LYS A 162 -12.29 16.06 -0.36
CA LYS A 162 -13.43 15.26 0.09
C LYS A 162 -12.98 13.85 0.51
N ILE A 163 -12.87 13.66 1.82
CA ILE A 163 -12.44 12.42 2.44
C ILE A 163 -13.27 12.04 3.66
N ARG A 164 -13.53 10.76 3.82
CA ARG A 164 -14.11 10.14 5.01
C ARG A 164 -13.05 9.31 5.72
N TRP A 165 -12.65 9.73 6.89
CA TRP A 165 -11.72 9.00 7.76
C TRP A 165 -12.49 8.04 8.65
N ILE A 166 -12.25 6.75 8.53
CA ILE A 166 -12.97 5.71 9.26
C ILE A 166 -11.98 4.87 10.07
N VAL A 167 -12.19 4.83 11.39
CA VAL A 167 -11.49 3.92 12.30
C VAL A 167 -12.45 2.78 12.62
N ASP A 168 -12.31 1.64 11.94
CA ASP A 168 -13.21 0.50 12.12
C ASP A 168 -12.63 -0.79 11.52
N ASP A 169 -13.14 -1.93 12.00
CA ASP A 169 -12.97 -3.21 11.32
C ASP A 169 -13.58 -3.17 9.92
N VAL A 170 -12.83 -3.63 8.94
CA VAL A 170 -13.20 -3.51 7.52
C VAL A 170 -14.52 -4.23 7.23
N LEU A 171 -14.71 -5.47 7.66
CA LEU A 171 -15.92 -6.24 7.37
C LEU A 171 -17.15 -5.64 8.05
N LYS A 172 -17.02 -5.17 9.30
CA LYS A 172 -18.09 -4.46 10.00
C LYS A 172 -18.46 -3.15 9.32
N PHE A 173 -17.47 -2.42 8.86
CA PHE A 173 -17.67 -1.17 8.12
C PHE A 173 -18.44 -1.45 6.82
N LEU A 174 -17.98 -2.41 5.99
CA LEU A 174 -18.63 -2.75 4.71
C LEU A 174 -20.08 -3.19 4.91
N LYS A 175 -20.36 -4.02 5.93
CA LYS A 175 -21.75 -4.42 6.26
C LYS A 175 -22.65 -3.21 6.52
N ARG A 176 -22.14 -2.17 7.20
CA ARG A 176 -22.92 -0.95 7.43
C ARG A 176 -23.10 -0.12 6.16
N GLU A 177 -22.09 -0.05 5.28
CA GLU A 177 -22.21 0.67 4.00
C GLU A 177 -23.21 -0.05 3.05
N ILE A 178 -23.25 -1.38 3.05
CA ILE A 178 -24.27 -2.17 2.34
C ILE A 178 -25.67 -1.82 2.86
N ASN A 179 -25.87 -1.83 4.18
CA ASN A 179 -27.16 -1.50 4.79
C ASN A 179 -27.62 -0.04 4.50
N ARG A 180 -26.65 0.85 4.20
CA ARG A 180 -26.91 2.25 3.81
C ARG A 180 -27.09 2.41 2.29
N ASN A 181 -27.05 1.33 1.52
CA ASN A 181 -27.10 1.35 0.06
C ASN A 181 -26.01 2.26 -0.56
N ARG A 182 -24.83 2.33 0.07
CA ARG A 182 -23.70 3.07 -0.49
C ARG A 182 -23.14 2.35 -1.71
N ILE A 183 -22.63 3.15 -2.64
CA ILE A 183 -21.98 2.66 -3.86
C ILE A 183 -20.63 3.31 -4.00
N TYR A 184 -19.67 2.53 -4.48
CA TYR A 184 -18.32 2.97 -4.76
C TYR A 184 -17.96 2.66 -6.22
N ASP A 185 -17.26 3.60 -6.85
CA ASP A 185 -16.81 3.49 -8.24
C ASP A 185 -15.53 2.67 -8.40
N GLY A 186 -14.67 2.70 -7.40
CA GLY A 186 -13.40 1.97 -7.40
C GLY A 186 -12.98 1.55 -6.00
N VAL A 187 -12.14 0.51 -5.94
CA VAL A 187 -11.66 -0.04 -4.67
C VAL A 187 -10.16 -0.26 -4.72
N ILE A 188 -9.49 0.16 -3.64
CA ILE A 188 -8.08 -0.11 -3.36
C ILE A 188 -8.05 -0.92 -2.07
N LEU A 189 -7.36 -2.05 -2.05
CA LEU A 189 -7.26 -2.87 -0.86
C LEU A 189 -5.89 -3.57 -0.76
N ASP A 190 -5.36 -3.58 0.45
CA ASP A 190 -4.08 -4.21 0.80
C ASP A 190 -4.22 -4.99 2.11
N PRO A 191 -5.02 -6.09 2.10
CA PRO A 191 -5.32 -6.84 3.30
C PRO A 191 -4.05 -7.50 3.88
N PRO A 192 -3.81 -7.37 5.19
CA PRO A 192 -2.72 -8.07 5.85
C PRO A 192 -3.01 -9.57 5.94
N SER A 193 -1.97 -10.39 6.12
CA SER A 193 -2.13 -11.83 6.40
C SER A 193 -2.97 -12.06 7.65
N PHE A 194 -2.71 -11.26 8.69
CA PHE A 194 -3.39 -11.30 9.98
C PHE A 194 -3.56 -9.88 10.54
N GLY A 195 -4.71 -9.63 11.18
CA GLY A 195 -4.98 -8.37 11.85
C GLY A 195 -5.86 -8.56 13.09
N ARG A 196 -5.77 -7.60 14.02
CA ARG A 196 -6.67 -7.49 15.18
C ARG A 196 -7.29 -6.11 15.23
N GLY A 197 -8.61 -6.06 15.28
CA GLY A 197 -9.34 -4.84 15.55
C GLY A 197 -9.33 -4.45 17.04
N ALA A 198 -9.66 -3.20 17.33
CA ALA A 198 -9.63 -2.63 18.68
C ALA A 198 -10.62 -3.29 19.67
N LYS A 199 -11.65 -3.98 19.17
CA LYS A 199 -12.69 -4.66 19.95
C LYS A 199 -12.56 -6.18 19.93
N GLY A 200 -11.36 -6.71 19.58
CA GLY A 200 -11.10 -8.15 19.54
C GLY A 200 -11.47 -8.83 18.22
N GLU A 201 -11.83 -8.08 17.20
CA GLU A 201 -12.01 -8.62 15.85
C GLU A 201 -10.70 -9.26 15.38
N VAL A 202 -10.83 -10.39 14.69
CA VAL A 202 -9.69 -11.10 14.10
C VAL A 202 -9.91 -11.20 12.60
N TRP A 203 -8.96 -10.67 11.85
CA TRP A 203 -8.85 -10.82 10.41
C TRP A 203 -7.80 -11.90 10.09
N LYS A 204 -8.16 -12.84 9.22
CA LYS A 204 -7.25 -13.80 8.59
C LYS A 204 -7.56 -13.85 7.10
N ILE A 205 -6.59 -13.53 6.27
CA ILE A 205 -6.82 -13.39 4.82
C ILE A 205 -7.37 -14.69 4.20
N GLU A 206 -6.92 -15.85 4.67
CA GLU A 206 -7.34 -17.15 4.17
C GLU A 206 -8.82 -17.43 4.42
N ASN A 207 -9.39 -16.83 5.47
CA ASN A 207 -10.79 -17.05 5.87
C ASN A 207 -11.71 -15.93 5.38
N ASP A 208 -11.20 -14.69 5.38
CA ASP A 208 -12.04 -13.49 5.30
C ASP A 208 -12.04 -12.83 3.90
N LEU A 209 -11.06 -13.17 3.04
CA LEU A 209 -10.94 -12.56 1.71
C LEU A 209 -12.16 -12.85 0.82
N VAL A 210 -12.74 -14.05 0.92
CA VAL A 210 -13.97 -14.42 0.20
C VAL A 210 -15.11 -13.48 0.58
N THR A 211 -15.39 -13.37 1.88
CA THR A 211 -16.44 -12.48 2.41
C THR A 211 -16.20 -11.02 2.04
N LEU A 212 -14.93 -10.57 2.10
CA LEU A 212 -14.55 -9.23 1.68
C LEU A 212 -14.91 -8.98 0.21
N MET A 213 -14.57 -9.90 -0.69
CA MET A 213 -14.85 -9.76 -2.12
C MET A 213 -16.34 -9.79 -2.44
N GLU A 214 -17.13 -10.62 -1.74
CA GLU A 214 -18.61 -10.63 -1.85
C GLU A 214 -19.21 -9.26 -1.49
N MET A 215 -18.74 -8.65 -0.40
CA MET A 215 -19.19 -7.32 0.02
C MET A 215 -18.77 -6.22 -0.98
N ILE A 216 -17.57 -6.32 -1.56
CA ILE A 216 -17.10 -5.39 -2.60
C ILE A 216 -17.95 -5.51 -3.86
N GLU A 217 -18.30 -6.72 -4.27
CA GLU A 217 -19.20 -6.96 -5.42
C GLU A 217 -20.54 -6.23 -5.25
N ILE A 218 -21.13 -6.29 -4.04
CA ILE A 218 -22.38 -5.59 -3.72
C ILE A 218 -22.17 -4.07 -3.75
N LEU A 219 -21.14 -3.56 -3.07
CA LEU A 219 -20.87 -2.13 -2.92
C LEU A 219 -20.46 -1.44 -4.23
N THR A 220 -20.00 -2.20 -5.22
CA THR A 220 -19.68 -1.69 -6.55
C THR A 220 -20.79 -1.96 -7.58
N LYS A 221 -21.94 -2.52 -7.14
CA LYS A 221 -23.04 -2.99 -8.01
C LYS A 221 -22.53 -3.88 -9.15
N LYS A 222 -21.49 -4.67 -8.90
CA LYS A 222 -20.81 -5.53 -9.89
C LYS A 222 -20.24 -4.76 -11.09
N ASP A 223 -20.05 -3.46 -10.97
CA ASP A 223 -19.60 -2.56 -12.05
C ASP A 223 -18.54 -1.53 -11.60
N PRO A 224 -17.47 -1.94 -10.93
CA PRO A 224 -16.43 -1.01 -10.54
C PRO A 224 -15.70 -0.45 -11.76
N LYS A 225 -15.24 0.80 -11.70
CA LYS A 225 -14.34 1.38 -12.68
C LYS A 225 -12.96 0.73 -12.61
N PHE A 226 -12.51 0.42 -11.38
CA PHE A 226 -11.28 -0.32 -11.14
C PHE A 226 -11.27 -1.00 -9.77
N ILE A 227 -10.44 -2.04 -9.65
CA ILE A 227 -10.04 -2.64 -8.39
C ILE A 227 -8.53 -2.84 -8.40
N ILE A 228 -7.85 -2.45 -7.32
CA ILE A 228 -6.43 -2.70 -7.06
C ILE A 228 -6.36 -3.56 -5.80
N LEU A 229 -5.97 -4.82 -5.93
CA LEU A 229 -5.86 -5.79 -4.83
C LEU A 229 -4.40 -6.18 -4.64
N SER A 230 -3.74 -5.68 -3.60
CA SER A 230 -2.39 -6.06 -3.19
C SER A 230 -2.42 -7.20 -2.16
N CYS A 231 -1.35 -7.96 -2.07
CA CYS A 231 -1.17 -8.99 -1.05
C CYS A 231 0.31 -9.29 -0.81
N HIS A 232 0.67 -9.50 0.45
CA HIS A 232 2.03 -9.86 0.89
C HIS A 232 2.07 -11.24 1.59
N THR A 233 0.97 -11.97 1.56
CA THR A 233 0.82 -13.22 2.30
C THR A 233 1.46 -14.39 1.56
N THR A 234 2.27 -15.17 2.26
CA THR A 234 2.81 -16.44 1.76
C THR A 234 1.67 -17.38 1.37
N GLY A 235 1.81 -18.08 0.25
CA GLY A 235 0.78 -18.95 -0.31
C GLY A 235 -0.16 -18.27 -1.29
N PHE A 236 -0.13 -16.93 -1.38
CA PHE A 236 -0.76 -16.18 -2.46
C PHE A 236 0.21 -15.95 -3.62
N SER A 237 -0.33 -15.72 -4.79
CA SER A 237 0.43 -15.37 -5.99
C SER A 237 -0.36 -14.37 -6.84
N PRO A 238 0.27 -13.68 -7.80
CA PRO A 238 -0.46 -12.78 -8.72
C PRO A 238 -1.66 -13.47 -9.39
N ILE A 239 -1.49 -14.71 -9.82
CA ILE A 239 -2.53 -15.50 -10.50
C ILE A 239 -3.71 -15.80 -9.56
N ILE A 240 -3.43 -16.13 -8.29
CA ILE A 240 -4.49 -16.37 -7.30
C ILE A 240 -5.32 -15.10 -7.09
N LEU A 241 -4.67 -13.95 -6.95
CA LEU A 241 -5.37 -12.66 -6.78
C LEU A 241 -6.22 -12.30 -8.00
N GLU A 242 -5.71 -12.53 -9.21
CA GLU A 242 -6.48 -12.31 -10.45
C GLU A 242 -7.69 -13.23 -10.51
N ASN A 243 -7.56 -14.51 -10.12
CA ASN A 243 -8.65 -15.45 -10.07
C ASN A 243 -9.74 -15.01 -9.06
N PHE A 244 -9.36 -14.42 -7.93
CA PHE A 244 -10.31 -13.77 -7.02
C PHE A 244 -11.07 -12.65 -7.74
N LEU A 245 -10.39 -11.72 -8.41
CA LEU A 245 -11.06 -10.65 -9.15
C LEU A 245 -12.02 -11.20 -10.20
N LYS A 246 -11.60 -12.18 -11.00
CA LYS A 246 -12.43 -12.82 -12.04
C LYS A 246 -13.65 -13.56 -11.46
N SER A 247 -13.55 -14.07 -10.24
CA SER A 247 -14.66 -14.80 -9.59
C SER A 247 -15.78 -13.88 -9.14
N TYR A 248 -15.45 -12.67 -8.67
CA TYR A 248 -16.41 -11.72 -8.09
C TYR A 248 -16.78 -10.58 -9.03
N ILE A 249 -15.92 -10.20 -9.96
CA ILE A 249 -16.16 -9.12 -10.91
C ILE A 249 -16.44 -9.76 -12.27
N LYS A 250 -17.62 -10.38 -12.38
CA LYS A 250 -18.04 -11.11 -13.61
C LYS A 250 -18.60 -10.13 -14.64
N LYS A 251 -17.73 -9.54 -15.45
CA LYS A 251 -18.17 -8.73 -16.59
C LYS A 251 -17.66 -9.29 -17.91
N ASN A 252 -18.51 -9.19 -18.93
CA ASN A 252 -18.16 -9.51 -20.32
C ASN A 252 -17.20 -8.51 -20.94
N SER A 253 -16.95 -7.38 -20.26
CA SER A 253 -16.02 -6.32 -20.67
C SER A 253 -15.19 -5.86 -19.48
N GLY A 254 -13.91 -5.73 -19.68
CA GLY A 254 -12.94 -5.27 -18.69
C GLY A 254 -11.61 -6.01 -18.83
N TYR A 255 -10.61 -5.47 -18.20
CA TYR A 255 -9.22 -5.92 -18.35
C TYR A 255 -8.69 -6.35 -16.99
N TYR A 256 -8.12 -7.55 -16.93
CA TYR A 256 -7.50 -8.12 -15.74
C TYR A 256 -6.00 -8.19 -15.95
N PHE A 257 -5.27 -7.79 -14.94
CA PHE A 257 -3.81 -7.91 -14.89
C PHE A 257 -3.39 -8.43 -13.53
N ASN A 258 -2.24 -9.05 -13.50
CA ASN A 258 -1.58 -9.45 -12.28
C ASN A 258 -0.08 -9.26 -12.41
N ARG A 259 0.58 -8.98 -11.30
CA ARG A 259 2.04 -8.93 -11.28
C ARG A 259 2.61 -9.02 -9.88
N GLU A 260 3.88 -9.33 -9.82
CA GLU A 260 4.69 -9.12 -8.64
C GLU A 260 5.04 -7.64 -8.50
N LEU A 261 4.88 -7.11 -7.30
CA LEU A 261 5.36 -5.78 -6.93
C LEU A 261 6.84 -5.87 -6.54
N PHE A 262 7.61 -4.88 -6.90
CA PHE A 262 9.03 -4.85 -6.57
C PHE A 262 9.53 -3.43 -6.35
N ILE A 263 10.64 -3.32 -5.66
CA ILE A 263 11.42 -2.09 -5.53
C ILE A 263 12.67 -2.26 -6.37
N LYS A 264 12.98 -1.29 -7.21
CA LYS A 264 14.19 -1.30 -8.01
C LYS A 264 15.37 -0.80 -7.16
N GLU A 265 16.43 -1.59 -7.09
CA GLU A 265 17.69 -1.22 -6.45
C GLU A 265 18.50 -0.25 -7.34
N GLU A 266 19.47 0.46 -6.77
CA GLU A 266 20.40 1.30 -7.56
C GLU A 266 21.23 0.49 -8.56
N SER A 267 21.51 -0.78 -8.28
CA SER A 267 22.13 -1.73 -9.21
C SER A 267 21.30 -2.05 -10.46
N GLY A 268 19.99 -1.72 -10.42
CA GLY A 268 19.01 -2.05 -11.46
C GLY A 268 18.26 -3.35 -11.22
N GLU A 269 18.63 -4.14 -10.22
CA GLU A 269 17.92 -5.35 -9.83
C GLU A 269 16.59 -5.05 -9.12
N LYS A 270 15.75 -6.07 -8.99
CA LYS A 270 14.40 -5.95 -8.42
C LYS A 270 14.33 -6.74 -7.11
N LEU A 271 13.95 -6.07 -6.03
CA LEU A 271 13.63 -6.70 -4.75
C LEU A 271 12.12 -6.90 -4.66
N SER A 272 11.68 -8.15 -4.53
CA SER A 272 10.26 -8.49 -4.40
C SER A 272 9.62 -7.83 -3.18
N GLY A 273 8.41 -7.28 -3.35
CA GLY A 273 7.66 -6.57 -2.32
C GLY A 273 6.20 -7.02 -2.20
N GLY A 274 5.85 -8.18 -2.79
CA GLY A 274 4.48 -8.72 -2.75
C GLY A 274 3.84 -8.82 -4.14
N PHE A 275 2.53 -8.98 -4.16
CA PHE A 275 1.76 -9.25 -5.37
C PHE A 275 0.60 -8.28 -5.51
N CYS A 276 0.15 -8.07 -6.75
CA CYS A 276 -1.03 -7.27 -7.02
C CYS A 276 -1.83 -7.84 -8.18
N ALA A 277 -3.16 -7.77 -8.09
CA ALA A 277 -4.06 -7.97 -9.21
C ALA A 277 -4.91 -6.71 -9.43
N TYR A 278 -5.26 -6.49 -10.68
CA TYR A 278 -5.96 -5.31 -11.14
C TYR A 278 -7.17 -5.71 -11.98
N TYR A 279 -8.23 -4.96 -11.81
CA TYR A 279 -9.33 -4.91 -12.76
C TYR A 279 -9.54 -3.46 -13.20
N PHE A 280 -9.69 -3.25 -14.51
CA PHE A 280 -10.05 -1.97 -15.11
C PHE A 280 -11.26 -2.18 -16.04
N LYS A 281 -12.28 -1.33 -15.87
CA LYS A 281 -13.46 -1.38 -16.71
C LYS A 281 -13.17 -0.98 -18.15
N ASP A 282 -12.39 0.07 -18.31
CA ASP A 282 -12.10 0.69 -19.60
C ASP A 282 -10.62 0.54 -19.95
N GLU A 283 -10.31 0.54 -21.24
CA GLU A 283 -8.95 0.46 -21.74
C GLU A 283 -8.15 1.75 -21.43
N ASN A 284 -6.92 1.56 -20.98
CA ASN A 284 -5.97 2.65 -20.81
C ASN A 284 -4.56 2.20 -21.22
N SER A 285 -4.14 2.63 -22.40
CA SER A 285 -2.84 2.25 -22.98
C SER A 285 -1.65 2.63 -22.10
N SER A 286 -1.72 3.75 -21.36
CA SER A 286 -0.67 4.17 -20.42
C SER A 286 -0.55 3.25 -19.22
N ILE A 287 -1.69 2.81 -18.65
CA ILE A 287 -1.72 1.84 -17.55
C ILE A 287 -1.22 0.48 -18.05
N PHE A 288 -1.70 0.03 -19.21
CA PHE A 288 -1.32 -1.28 -19.76
C PHE A 288 0.17 -1.34 -20.06
N ARG A 289 0.75 -0.26 -20.63
CA ARG A 289 2.20 -0.16 -20.83
C ARG A 289 2.95 -0.23 -19.49
N LEU A 290 2.52 0.52 -18.49
CA LEU A 290 3.13 0.55 -17.16
C LEU A 290 3.09 -0.84 -16.47
N LEU A 291 2.03 -1.62 -16.72
CA LEU A 291 1.89 -2.98 -16.20
C LEU A 291 2.73 -4.02 -16.97
N SER A 292 3.16 -3.73 -18.18
CA SER A 292 3.98 -4.62 -19.02
C SER A 292 5.49 -4.44 -18.80
N GLU A 293 5.93 -3.34 -18.18
CA GLU A 293 7.34 -3.04 -17.80
C GLU A 293 7.74 -3.77 -16.50
#